data_592fe473dbe7a7974d7fed0a0265acbf
#
_entry.id   592fe473dbe7a7974d7fed0a0265acbf
#
_cell.length_a   1.000
_cell.length_b   1.000
_cell.length_c   1.000
_cell.angle_alpha   90.00
_cell.angle_beta   90.00
_cell.angle_gamma   90.00
#
_symmetry.space_group_name_H-M   'P 1'
#
loop_
_entity.id
_entity.type
_entity.pdbx_description
1 polymer ?
#
loop_
_entity_poly.entity_id
_entity_poly.type
_entity_poly.pdbx_seq_one_letter_code
_entity_poly.pdbx_strand_id
1 'polypeptide(L)'
;MNKTLGVVMDPIGDIHIGKDTTFAMLLEAQRRGYALYYMEPGHLYGRDEVPWARRYPIEVRREPGNHYSLGEAESGPLTDLDVVLMRKDPPFDMEYIYLTYLLERAQERTLVVNDPGSVRDANEKMFTAYFPGLAP
;
A
#
# COMPACT_ATOMS: atom_id res chain seq x y z
N MET A 1 -21.05 7.62 -6.92
CA MET A 1 -20.07 7.81 -5.84
C MET A 1 -18.73 7.21 -6.26
N ASN A 2 -17.68 7.97 -6.09
CA ASN A 2 -16.35 7.49 -6.46
C ASN A 2 -15.81 6.54 -5.40
N LYS A 3 -15.29 5.41 -5.85
CA LYS A 3 -14.55 4.51 -4.96
C LYS A 3 -13.19 5.12 -4.67
N THR A 4 -12.65 4.79 -3.51
CA THR A 4 -11.36 5.29 -3.05
C THR A 4 -10.36 4.15 -2.95
N LEU A 5 -9.14 4.42 -3.42
CA LEU A 5 -8.06 3.46 -3.37
C LEU A 5 -6.82 4.13 -2.78
N GLY A 6 -6.33 3.57 -1.68
CA GLY A 6 -5.06 4.01 -1.10
C GLY A 6 -3.94 3.07 -1.49
N VAL A 7 -2.75 3.59 -1.66
CA VAL A 7 -1.56 2.79 -1.90
C VAL A 7 -0.55 3.06 -0.79
N VAL A 8 0.00 2.00 -0.23
CA VAL A 8 1.12 2.08 0.71
C VAL A 8 2.36 1.63 -0.05
N MET A 9 3.28 2.54 -0.28
CA MET A 9 4.45 2.29 -1.12
C MET A 9 5.65 3.11 -0.67
N ASP A 10 6.81 2.75 -1.17
CA ASP A 10 8.02 3.54 -0.99
C ASP A 10 7.90 4.86 -1.78
N PRO A 11 8.75 5.86 -1.51
CA PRO A 11 8.56 7.20 -2.09
C PRO A 11 8.33 7.20 -3.59
N ILE A 12 7.19 7.72 -4.02
CA ILE A 12 6.80 7.73 -5.44
C ILE A 12 7.71 8.57 -6.31
N GLY A 13 8.40 9.54 -5.71
CA GLY A 13 9.36 10.35 -6.45
C GLY A 13 10.58 9.56 -6.94
N ASP A 14 10.86 8.42 -6.32
CA ASP A 14 12.04 7.61 -6.60
C ASP A 14 11.79 6.45 -7.56
N ILE A 15 10.54 6.22 -7.99
CA ILE A 15 10.23 5.08 -8.84
C ILE A 15 10.58 5.34 -10.30
N HIS A 16 10.78 4.27 -11.04
CA HIS A 16 11.05 4.30 -12.47
C HIS A 16 9.74 4.02 -13.23
N ILE A 17 9.07 5.07 -13.69
CA ILE A 17 7.69 4.96 -14.20
C ILE A 17 7.52 4.00 -15.38
N GLY A 18 8.57 3.78 -16.16
CA GLY A 18 8.52 2.86 -17.31
C GLY A 18 8.50 1.39 -16.92
N LYS A 19 8.85 1.06 -15.69
CA LYS A 19 9.01 -0.32 -15.21
C LYS A 19 8.23 -0.63 -13.94
N ASP A 20 7.70 0.37 -13.26
CA ASP A 20 7.07 0.18 -11.96
C ASP A 20 5.64 -0.34 -12.10
N THR A 21 5.40 -1.53 -11.54
CA THR A 21 4.09 -2.17 -11.58
C THR A 21 3.06 -1.41 -10.74
N THR A 22 3.48 -0.88 -9.59
CA THR A 22 2.58 -0.10 -8.72
C THR A 22 2.09 1.13 -9.46
N PHE A 23 2.98 1.82 -10.17
CA PHE A 23 2.60 3.00 -10.95
C PHE A 23 1.58 2.64 -12.04
N ALA A 24 1.78 1.51 -12.72
CA ALA A 24 0.82 1.02 -13.73
C ALA A 24 -0.55 0.75 -13.11
N MET A 25 -0.59 0.19 -11.88
CA MET A 25 -1.84 -0.06 -11.17
C MET A 25 -2.55 1.25 -10.82
N LEU A 26 -1.81 2.27 -10.40
CA LEU A 26 -2.38 3.58 -10.07
C LEU A 26 -2.96 4.25 -11.30
N LEU A 27 -2.27 4.19 -12.43
CA LEU A 27 -2.77 4.73 -13.70
C LEU A 27 -4.08 4.06 -14.10
N GLU A 28 -4.16 2.75 -13.99
CA GLU A 28 -5.37 2.01 -14.35
C GLU A 28 -6.53 2.31 -13.40
N ALA A 29 -6.25 2.39 -12.10
CA ALA A 29 -7.29 2.73 -11.12
C ALA A 29 -7.84 4.14 -11.37
N GLN A 30 -6.95 5.09 -11.66
CA GLN A 30 -7.34 6.45 -11.98
C GLN A 30 -8.20 6.50 -13.24
N ARG A 31 -7.81 5.74 -14.27
CA ARG A 31 -8.59 5.64 -15.51
C ARG A 31 -10.01 5.12 -15.25
N ARG A 32 -10.15 4.23 -14.27
CA ARG A 32 -11.45 3.65 -13.89
C ARG A 32 -12.27 4.54 -12.96
N GLY A 33 -11.77 5.73 -12.63
CA GLY A 33 -12.51 6.71 -11.83
C GLY A 33 -12.30 6.60 -10.33
N TYR A 34 -11.34 5.83 -9.86
CA TYR A 34 -11.01 5.79 -8.43
C TYR A 34 -10.36 7.09 -7.99
N ALA A 35 -10.74 7.57 -6.82
CA ALA A 35 -9.98 8.62 -6.14
C ALA A 35 -8.79 7.96 -5.46
N LEU A 36 -7.60 8.43 -5.77
CA LEU A 36 -6.35 7.81 -5.29
C LEU A 36 -5.79 8.56 -4.10
N TYR A 37 -5.26 7.81 -3.15
CA TYR A 37 -4.57 8.35 -1.97
C TYR A 37 -3.21 7.67 -1.82
N TYR A 38 -2.19 8.48 -1.59
CA TYR A 38 -0.81 8.05 -1.45
C TYR A 38 -0.42 8.02 0.02
N MET A 39 0.22 6.93 0.43
CA MET A 39 0.74 6.76 1.78
C MET A 39 2.10 6.09 1.71
N GLU A 40 3.01 6.51 2.59
CA GLU A 40 4.26 5.78 2.83
C GLU A 40 4.11 4.97 4.11
N PRO A 41 4.90 3.92 4.30
CA PRO A 41 4.76 3.07 5.49
C PRO A 41 4.78 3.83 6.82
N GLY A 42 5.61 4.86 6.93
CA GLY A 42 5.70 5.67 8.13
C GLY A 42 4.48 6.56 8.41
N HIS A 43 3.54 6.64 7.47
CA HIS A 43 2.32 7.43 7.63
C HIS A 43 1.19 6.64 8.29
N LEU A 44 1.35 5.34 8.49
CA LEU A 44 0.35 4.50 9.15
C LEU A 44 0.63 4.38 10.64
N TYR A 45 -0.43 4.44 11.43
CA TYR A 45 -0.32 4.34 12.89
C TYR A 45 -1.60 3.80 13.50
N GLY A 46 -1.51 3.35 14.74
CA GLY A 46 -2.68 2.94 15.51
C GLY A 46 -3.17 4.09 16.38
N ARG A 47 -4.47 4.26 16.45
CA ARG A 47 -5.11 5.24 17.33
C ARG A 47 -6.33 4.58 17.96
N ASP A 48 -6.30 4.41 19.30
CA ASP A 48 -7.38 3.74 20.03
C ASP A 48 -7.73 2.38 19.41
N GLU A 49 -6.71 1.60 19.06
CA GLU A 49 -6.82 0.28 18.44
C GLU A 49 -7.38 0.31 17.01
N VAL A 50 -7.56 1.48 16.43
CA VAL A 50 -8.01 1.64 15.05
C VAL A 50 -6.82 2.01 14.17
N PRO A 51 -6.66 1.37 12.99
CA PRO A 51 -5.59 1.77 12.06
C PRO A 51 -5.94 3.10 11.38
N TRP A 52 -5.04 4.05 11.49
CA TRP A 52 -5.13 5.38 10.89
C TRP A 52 -3.98 5.61 9.95
N ALA A 53 -4.16 6.53 9.04
CA ALA A 53 -3.10 6.94 8.13
C ALA A 53 -3.18 8.43 7.80
N ARG A 54 -2.01 9.03 7.68
CA ARG A 54 -1.86 10.30 7.00
C ARG A 54 -1.73 10.00 5.52
N ARG A 55 -2.59 10.57 4.71
CA ARG A 55 -2.67 10.26 3.28
C ARG A 55 -2.79 11.52 2.44
N TYR A 56 -2.36 11.43 1.22
CA TYR A 56 -2.36 12.54 0.27
C TYR A 56 -3.18 12.17 -0.95
N PRO A 57 -4.20 12.95 -1.32
CA PRO A 57 -4.81 12.78 -2.64
C PRO A 57 -3.72 12.85 -3.70
N ILE A 58 -3.76 11.96 -4.69
CA ILE A 58 -2.72 11.90 -5.70
C ILE A 58 -3.32 11.76 -7.10
N GLU A 59 -2.73 12.46 -8.06
CA GLU A 59 -2.96 12.26 -9.48
C GLU A 59 -1.67 11.74 -10.11
N VAL A 60 -1.79 10.81 -11.04
CA VAL A 60 -0.64 10.21 -11.72
C VAL A 60 -0.75 10.38 -13.22
N ARG A 61 0.41 10.45 -13.90
CA ARG A 61 0.49 10.61 -15.35
C ARG A 61 1.84 10.11 -15.86
N ARG A 62 1.87 9.67 -17.12
CA ARG A 62 3.11 9.19 -17.73
C ARG A 62 3.96 10.33 -18.29
N GLU A 63 4.48 11.16 -17.39
CA GLU A 63 5.38 12.26 -17.74
C GLU A 63 6.65 12.12 -16.89
N PRO A 64 7.79 11.75 -17.50
CA PRO A 64 9.03 11.63 -16.73
C PRO A 64 9.38 12.93 -16.00
N GLY A 65 9.74 12.81 -14.72
CA GLY A 65 10.05 13.97 -13.88
C GLY A 65 8.82 14.77 -13.41
N ASN A 66 7.64 14.42 -13.87
CA ASN A 66 6.38 15.07 -13.49
C ASN A 66 5.24 14.06 -13.49
N HIS A 67 5.50 12.89 -12.91
CA HIS A 67 4.59 11.75 -13.01
C HIS A 67 3.49 11.73 -11.95
N TYR A 68 3.51 12.65 -10.98
CA TYR A 68 2.49 12.71 -9.95
C TYR A 68 2.31 14.13 -9.40
N SER A 69 1.15 14.36 -8.81
CA SER A 69 0.86 15.57 -8.03
C SER A 69 0.15 15.17 -6.76
N LEU A 70 0.57 15.72 -5.64
CA LEU A 70 -0.05 15.46 -4.34
C LEU A 70 -0.96 16.60 -3.95
N GLY A 71 -2.14 16.27 -3.44
CA GLY A 71 -3.02 17.24 -2.82
C GLY A 71 -2.67 17.45 -1.35
N GLU A 72 -3.52 18.16 -0.64
CA GLU A 72 -3.32 18.47 0.78
C GLU A 72 -3.49 17.21 1.64
N ALA A 73 -2.57 17.02 2.57
CA ALA A 73 -2.59 15.84 3.45
C ALA A 73 -3.83 15.85 4.35
N GLU A 74 -4.39 14.67 4.54
CA GLU A 74 -5.46 14.45 5.50
C GLU A 74 -5.17 13.22 6.34
N SER A 75 -5.73 13.14 7.54
CA SER A 75 -5.58 11.95 8.40
C SER A 75 -6.94 11.39 8.72
N GLY A 76 -7.04 10.07 8.73
CA GLY A 76 -8.28 9.39 9.06
C GLY A 76 -8.09 7.89 9.15
N PRO A 77 -9.14 7.16 9.58
CA PRO A 77 -9.08 5.71 9.64
C PRO A 77 -8.83 5.12 8.26
N LEU A 78 -8.02 4.04 8.21
CA LEU A 78 -7.83 3.31 6.95
C LEU A 78 -9.14 2.76 6.39
N THR A 79 -10.09 2.48 7.26
CA THR A 79 -11.41 1.98 6.86
C THR A 79 -12.27 3.00 6.12
N ASP A 80 -11.83 4.24 6.00
CA ASP A 80 -12.46 5.22 5.11
C ASP A 80 -12.17 4.92 3.63
N LEU A 81 -11.17 4.08 3.36
CA LEU A 81 -10.79 3.71 2.00
C LEU A 81 -11.46 2.39 1.61
N ASP A 82 -11.91 2.31 0.36
CA ASP A 82 -12.52 1.08 -0.15
C ASP A 82 -11.49 -0.01 -0.41
N VAL A 83 -10.32 0.38 -0.93
CA VAL A 83 -9.24 -0.54 -1.28
C VAL A 83 -7.92 0.05 -0.81
N VAL A 84 -7.06 -0.79 -0.26
CA VAL A 84 -5.67 -0.42 0.05
C VAL A 84 -4.73 -1.43 -0.61
N LEU A 85 -3.83 -0.93 -1.45
CA LEU A 85 -2.79 -1.74 -2.07
C LEU A 85 -1.54 -1.67 -1.21
N MET A 86 -1.10 -2.82 -0.73
CA MET A 86 0.15 -2.92 0.03
C MET A 86 1.28 -3.22 -0.96
N ARG A 87 2.07 -2.19 -1.27
CA ARG A 87 3.10 -2.25 -2.31
C ARG A 87 4.48 -1.80 -1.84
N LYS A 88 4.72 -1.92 -0.54
CA LYS A 88 6.04 -1.62 0.00
C LYS A 88 7.04 -2.70 -0.43
N ASP A 89 8.20 -2.26 -0.90
CA ASP A 89 9.29 -3.16 -1.25
C ASP A 89 10.02 -3.68 0.00
N PRO A 90 10.72 -4.82 -0.10
CA PRO A 90 11.59 -5.29 0.99
C PRO A 90 12.60 -4.22 1.41
N PRO A 91 13.15 -4.27 2.63
CA PRO A 91 13.29 -5.45 3.47
C PRO A 91 12.04 -5.77 4.30
N PHE A 92 11.91 -7.06 4.64
CA PHE A 92 10.84 -7.56 5.48
C PHE A 92 11.32 -7.53 6.94
N ASP A 93 11.27 -6.36 7.54
CA ASP A 93 11.76 -6.09 8.89
C ASP A 93 10.58 -5.93 9.89
N MET A 94 10.90 -5.57 11.12
CA MET A 94 9.86 -5.40 12.15
C MET A 94 8.89 -4.28 11.81
N GLU A 95 9.36 -3.23 11.16
CA GLU A 95 8.49 -2.14 10.71
C GLU A 95 7.49 -2.63 9.66
N TYR A 96 7.94 -3.47 8.74
CA TYR A 96 7.08 -4.09 7.74
C TYR A 96 6.04 -5.00 8.40
N ILE A 97 6.46 -5.82 9.36
CA ILE A 97 5.56 -6.71 10.10
C ILE A 97 4.52 -5.90 10.86
N TYR A 98 4.93 -4.84 11.55
CA TYR A 98 4.01 -3.95 12.26
C TYR A 98 2.97 -3.35 11.30
N LEU A 99 3.41 -2.94 10.12
CA LEU A 99 2.54 -2.41 9.07
C LEU A 99 1.48 -3.43 8.67
N THR A 100 1.86 -4.71 8.51
CA THR A 100 0.90 -5.76 8.15
C THR A 100 -0.16 -5.96 9.23
N TYR A 101 0.18 -5.81 10.50
CA TYR A 101 -0.80 -5.89 11.59
C TYR A 101 -1.81 -4.75 11.53
N LEU A 102 -1.36 -3.54 11.24
CA LEU A 102 -2.27 -2.41 11.07
C LEU A 102 -3.23 -2.62 9.91
N LEU A 103 -2.72 -3.09 8.78
CA LEU A 103 -3.53 -3.34 7.59
C LEU A 103 -4.53 -4.48 7.82
N GLU A 104 -4.13 -5.52 8.56
CA GLU A 104 -5.01 -6.64 8.90
C GLU A 104 -6.25 -6.16 9.66
N ARG A 105 -6.08 -5.20 10.55
CA ARG A 105 -7.20 -4.62 11.30
C ARG A 105 -8.18 -3.86 10.42
N ALA A 106 -7.72 -3.34 9.29
CA ALA A 106 -8.58 -2.61 8.36
C ALA A 106 -9.43 -3.53 7.48
N GLN A 107 -9.10 -4.83 7.41
CA GLN A 107 -9.76 -5.78 6.51
C GLN A 107 -11.26 -5.98 6.75
N GLU A 108 -11.77 -5.61 7.91
CA GLU A 108 -13.19 -5.73 8.20
C GLU A 108 -14.06 -4.90 7.26
N ARG A 109 -13.55 -3.77 6.77
CA ARG A 109 -14.29 -2.82 5.92
C ARG A 109 -13.56 -2.42 4.65
N THR A 110 -12.29 -2.73 4.56
CA THR A 110 -11.43 -2.31 3.47
C THR A 110 -10.81 -3.53 2.82
N LEU A 111 -10.88 -3.61 1.51
CA LEU A 111 -10.17 -4.65 0.77
C LEU A 111 -8.69 -4.31 0.74
N VAL A 112 -7.86 -5.13 1.38
CA VAL A 112 -6.42 -4.95 1.42
C VAL A 112 -5.76 -5.97 0.50
N VAL A 113 -4.98 -5.51 -0.46
CA VAL A 113 -4.25 -6.34 -1.44
C VAL A 113 -2.75 -6.03 -1.31
N ASN A 114 -1.90 -6.99 -1.08
CA ASN A 114 -2.18 -8.39 -0.79
C ASN A 114 -2.66 -8.58 0.64
N ASP A 115 -3.22 -9.74 0.93
CA ASP A 115 -3.66 -10.07 2.28
C ASP A 115 -2.50 -9.92 3.27
N PRO A 116 -2.60 -9.04 4.30
CA PRO A 116 -1.46 -8.76 5.19
C PRO A 116 -1.03 -9.96 6.04
N GLY A 117 -1.97 -10.81 6.44
CA GLY A 117 -1.62 -12.05 7.14
C GLY A 117 -0.80 -12.98 6.25
N SER A 118 -1.20 -13.13 5.00
CA SER A 118 -0.48 -13.96 4.03
C SER A 118 0.89 -13.38 3.69
N VAL A 119 1.00 -12.06 3.55
CA VAL A 119 2.29 -11.40 3.32
C VAL A 119 3.25 -11.69 4.47
N ARG A 120 2.76 -11.60 5.70
CA ARG A 120 3.54 -11.85 6.91
C ARG A 120 3.97 -13.30 7.01
N ASP A 121 3.04 -14.24 6.75
CA ASP A 121 3.27 -15.68 6.88
C ASP A 121 4.08 -16.24 5.71
N ALA A 122 3.93 -15.65 4.55
CA ALA A 122 4.61 -16.08 3.32
C ALA A 122 5.89 -15.31 3.05
N ASN A 123 6.51 -14.75 4.10
CA ASN A 123 7.84 -14.15 3.96
C ASN A 123 8.75 -15.17 3.32
N GLU A 124 9.37 -14.79 2.21
CA GLU A 124 10.09 -15.69 1.32
C GLU A 124 11.07 -16.63 2.04
N LYS A 125 11.90 -16.09 2.94
CA LYS A 125 12.90 -16.88 3.65
C LYS A 125 12.32 -17.72 4.78
N MET A 126 11.32 -17.21 5.46
CA MET A 126 10.68 -17.91 6.57
C MET A 126 9.73 -18.98 6.06
N PHE A 127 8.99 -18.67 4.99
CA PHE A 127 8.01 -19.59 4.42
C PHE A 127 8.66 -20.85 3.87
N THR A 128 9.81 -20.72 3.19
CA THR A 128 10.52 -21.89 2.65
C THR A 128 11.01 -22.82 3.75
N ALA A 129 11.18 -22.35 4.97
CA ALA A 129 11.59 -23.19 6.10
C ALA A 129 10.51 -24.23 6.48
N TYR A 130 9.24 -23.99 6.13
CA TYR A 130 8.16 -24.94 6.38
C TYR A 130 8.17 -26.09 5.35
N PHE A 131 8.94 -25.99 4.28
CA PHE A 131 8.98 -26.95 3.20
C PHE A 131 10.40 -27.37 2.89
N PRO A 132 11.13 -27.95 3.88
CA PRO A 132 12.50 -28.37 3.65
C PRO A 132 12.54 -29.47 2.56
N GLY A 133 13.44 -29.30 1.60
CA GLY A 133 13.53 -30.20 0.47
C GLY A 133 12.71 -29.79 -0.76
N LEU A 134 11.83 -28.80 -0.62
CA LEU A 134 11.08 -28.23 -1.75
C LEU A 134 11.64 -26.90 -2.21
N ALA A 135 12.26 -26.15 -1.30
CA ALA A 135 12.92 -24.91 -1.65
C ALA A 135 14.37 -25.16 -2.03
N PRO A 136 14.91 -24.47 -3.04
CA PRO A 136 16.31 -24.58 -3.40
C PRO A 136 17.23 -24.07 -2.33
#